data_880bd0542bc783cf81fa71db4f3bcfd6
#
_entry.id   880bd0542bc783cf81fa71db4f3bcfd6
#
_cell.length_a   1.000
_cell.length_b   1.000
_cell.length_c   1.000
_cell.angle_alpha   90.00
_cell.angle_beta   90.00
_cell.angle_gamma   90.00
#
_symmetry.space_group_name_H-M   'P 1'
#
loop_
_entity.id
_entity.type
_entity.pdbx_description
1 polymer ?
#
loop_
_entity_poly.entity_id
_entity_poly.type
_entity_poly.pdbx_seq_one_letter_code
_entity_poly.pdbx_strand_id
1 'polypeptide(L)'
;MKKLLAAMLMTFFLTPLTVISTEKTGQFSKATIYQLRQDIVQSTSYYNQLPVNPNLYQETQTYKDAELTLPATTLGPNHKLDIKLLVINEQAKPIFELADGTYLEANREVVYEDIVLSQVDADLFFWTQKQVTLYSEPYVLGTKAIPSPFTFAQKVHASQMAQTEHGIYYLIDQKGWVSQEDLSRFDNRMQKVQEMLLQKYNNANYSIFVKQLDTQASAGINADKEMYAASIAKLAPLYSVQKQLQEKKVTENKFLRYIDDVNHFYGDYDPSGSGKISKKADKEDYKVSTLLKAVAQNSDNVATNILGYYLCHQYDQAFQTEIKALSGSNWDMEKRFLSSRAAANVMEAIYYQKGHIISYLSNTDFDQQRISKNIAVPVAHKIGDAYDYKHDVAIIYGDTPFVLSIFTDKATYDDITAIADDVYAILK
;
A
#
# COMPACT_ATOMS: atom_id res chain seq x y z
N MET A 1 -28.55 29.53 57.42
CA MET A 1 -27.26 29.36 58.09
C MET A 1 -26.14 28.83 57.17
N LYS A 2 -26.33 27.81 56.37
CA LYS A 2 -25.26 27.28 55.50
C LYS A 2 -24.74 28.27 54.42
N LYS A 3 -25.59 29.15 53.92
CA LYS A 3 -25.19 30.18 52.89
C LYS A 3 -24.42 31.36 53.53
N LEU A 4 -24.64 31.67 54.80
CA LEU A 4 -23.93 32.73 55.51
C LEU A 4 -22.51 32.29 55.93
N LEU A 5 -22.35 31.00 56.20
CA LEU A 5 -21.06 30.40 56.53
C LEU A 5 -20.14 30.35 55.31
N ALA A 6 -20.69 30.08 54.12
CA ALA A 6 -19.95 30.08 52.86
C ALA A 6 -19.46 31.48 52.46
N ALA A 7 -20.29 32.50 52.68
CA ALA A 7 -19.93 33.91 52.41
C ALA A 7 -18.84 34.43 53.40
N MET A 8 -18.84 33.96 54.64
CA MET A 8 -17.81 34.31 55.64
C MET A 8 -16.45 33.60 55.36
N LEU A 9 -16.51 32.40 54.84
CA LEU A 9 -15.29 31.69 54.42
C LEU A 9 -14.66 32.28 53.13
N MET A 10 -15.49 32.80 52.19
CA MET A 10 -14.99 33.42 50.98
C MET A 10 -14.25 34.75 51.20
N THR A 11 -14.65 35.50 52.23
CA THR A 11 -13.99 36.78 52.60
C THR A 11 -12.62 36.55 53.26
N PHE A 12 -12.35 35.39 53.89
CA PHE A 12 -11.05 35.07 54.44
C PHE A 12 -10.01 34.73 53.41
N PHE A 13 -10.42 34.29 52.20
CA PHE A 13 -9.51 33.98 51.09
C PHE A 13 -9.21 35.19 50.18
N LEU A 14 -9.92 36.32 50.38
CA LEU A 14 -9.75 37.51 49.55
C LEU A 14 -8.99 38.64 50.24
N THR A 15 -8.59 38.47 51.48
CA THR A 15 -7.72 39.45 52.16
C THR A 15 -6.26 39.12 51.85
N PRO A 16 -5.48 40.00 51.21
CA PRO A 16 -4.07 39.78 51.03
C PRO A 16 -3.38 39.73 52.39
N LEU A 17 -2.79 38.59 52.71
CA LEU A 17 -1.88 38.50 53.86
C LEU A 17 -0.65 39.36 53.52
N THR A 18 -0.49 40.48 54.20
CA THR A 18 0.73 41.27 54.14
C THR A 18 1.84 40.47 54.80
N VAL A 19 2.67 39.80 53.98
CA VAL A 19 3.90 39.22 54.45
C VAL A 19 4.89 40.38 54.67
N ILE A 20 5.13 40.71 55.90
CA ILE A 20 6.23 41.60 56.28
C ILE A 20 7.50 40.75 56.18
N SER A 21 8.20 40.79 55.04
CA SER A 21 9.54 40.24 54.92
C SER A 21 10.54 41.21 55.55
N THR A 22 11.11 40.86 56.65
CA THR A 22 12.35 41.48 57.10
C THR A 22 13.46 41.01 56.16
N GLU A 23 13.89 41.85 55.19
CA GLU A 23 15.08 41.58 54.38
C GLU A 23 16.32 41.45 55.31
N LYS A 24 16.70 40.22 55.62
CA LYS A 24 18.04 39.91 56.06
C LYS A 24 18.90 39.73 54.82
N THR A 25 19.75 40.74 54.55
CA THR A 25 20.86 40.61 53.61
C THR A 25 21.86 39.60 54.14
N GLY A 26 21.59 38.31 53.94
CA GLY A 26 22.56 37.25 54.18
C GLY A 26 23.33 37.02 52.88
N GLN A 27 24.66 37.08 52.95
CA GLN A 27 25.50 36.59 51.87
C GLN A 27 25.44 35.07 51.86
N PHE A 28 24.62 34.50 50.97
CA PHE A 28 24.58 33.06 50.76
C PHE A 28 25.81 32.59 50.00
N SER A 29 26.34 31.42 50.32
CA SER A 29 27.37 30.79 49.49
C SER A 29 26.86 30.52 48.08
N LYS A 30 27.76 30.48 47.08
CA LYS A 30 27.39 30.10 45.70
C LYS A 30 26.59 28.79 45.61
N ALA A 31 26.95 27.80 46.41
CA ALA A 31 26.24 26.51 46.54
C ALA A 31 24.82 26.68 47.10
N THR A 32 24.64 27.54 48.12
CA THR A 32 23.31 27.83 48.70
C THR A 32 22.42 28.62 47.73
N ILE A 33 22.98 29.58 46.99
CA ILE A 33 22.25 30.30 45.93
C ILE A 33 21.83 29.34 44.82
N TYR A 34 22.69 28.40 44.45
CA TYR A 34 22.36 27.34 43.48
C TYR A 34 21.25 26.44 43.95
N GLN A 35 21.34 25.94 45.22
CA GLN A 35 20.27 25.09 45.80
C GLN A 35 18.95 25.83 45.92
N LEU A 36 18.91 27.09 46.36
CA LEU A 36 17.72 27.90 46.42
C LEU A 36 17.13 28.16 45.03
N ARG A 37 17.97 28.32 44.01
CA ARG A 37 17.52 28.40 42.60
C ARG A 37 17.01 27.08 42.10
N GLN A 38 17.54 25.93 42.50
CA GLN A 38 16.99 24.61 42.19
C GLN A 38 15.61 24.40 42.83
N ASP A 39 15.40 24.86 44.10
CA ASP A 39 14.12 24.73 44.77
C ASP A 39 13.04 25.63 44.20
N ILE A 40 13.40 26.84 43.69
CA ILE A 40 12.49 27.79 43.04
C ILE A 40 12.31 27.45 41.56
N VAL A 41 13.35 26.94 40.93
CA VAL A 41 13.43 26.46 39.58
C VAL A 41 13.89 25.00 39.67
N GLN A 42 12.99 24.09 40.06
CA GLN A 42 12.96 22.80 39.38
C GLN A 42 12.62 23.12 37.95
N SER A 43 13.33 24.06 37.39
CA SER A 43 13.29 24.36 36.01
C SER A 43 13.96 23.18 35.35
N THR A 44 13.20 22.46 34.74
CA THR A 44 13.38 21.57 33.63
C THR A 44 14.50 22.03 32.67
N SER A 45 15.01 23.24 32.77
CA SER A 45 15.95 23.87 31.84
C SER A 45 17.43 23.48 32.05
N TYR A 46 17.88 23.12 33.26
CA TYR A 46 19.29 22.80 33.54
C TYR A 46 19.48 21.42 34.11
N TYR A 47 20.62 20.81 33.80
CA TYR A 47 21.04 19.56 34.39
C TYR A 47 21.58 19.78 35.82
N ASN A 48 21.26 18.88 36.73
CA ASN A 48 21.78 18.79 38.07
C ASN A 48 22.66 17.55 38.31
N GLN A 49 22.78 16.72 37.27
CA GLN A 49 23.64 15.53 37.20
C GLN A 49 24.12 15.34 35.78
N LEU A 50 25.08 14.44 35.57
CA LEU A 50 25.54 14.13 34.22
C LEU A 50 24.45 13.39 33.44
N PRO A 51 24.15 13.81 32.20
CA PRO A 51 23.17 13.14 31.36
C PRO A 51 23.70 11.78 30.88
N VAL A 52 22.77 10.86 30.64
CA VAL A 52 23.06 9.57 30.02
C VAL A 52 23.09 9.73 28.50
N ASN A 53 24.15 9.25 27.85
CA ASN A 53 24.33 9.32 26.39
C ASN A 53 24.00 10.71 25.82
N PRO A 54 24.71 11.80 26.25
CA PRO A 54 24.38 13.16 25.91
C PRO A 54 24.60 13.46 24.43
N ASN A 55 23.66 14.21 23.82
CA ASN A 55 23.74 14.67 22.43
C ASN A 55 23.23 16.11 22.32
N LEU A 56 23.52 16.78 21.19
CA LEU A 56 23.10 18.15 20.92
C LEU A 56 21.88 18.19 20.00
N TYR A 57 20.90 19.06 20.27
CA TYR A 57 19.77 19.32 19.38
C TYR A 57 20.20 20.04 18.10
N GLN A 58 21.23 20.89 18.20
CA GLN A 58 21.71 21.75 17.10
C GLN A 58 23.21 22.04 17.22
N GLU A 59 23.76 22.65 16.21
CA GLU A 59 25.14 23.19 16.28
C GLU A 59 25.29 24.14 17.46
N THR A 60 26.27 23.86 18.32
CA THR A 60 26.47 24.57 19.58
C THR A 60 27.93 24.99 19.75
N GLN A 61 28.13 26.24 20.12
CA GLN A 61 29.45 26.78 20.41
C GLN A 61 29.96 26.24 21.75
N THR A 62 31.19 25.72 21.79
CA THR A 62 31.92 25.41 23.04
C THR A 62 32.88 26.53 23.37
N TYR A 63 33.36 26.57 24.63
CA TYR A 63 34.18 27.65 25.18
C TYR A 63 35.44 27.10 25.84
N LYS A 64 36.51 27.93 25.93
CA LYS A 64 37.76 27.58 26.59
C LYS A 64 37.75 27.79 28.09
N ASP A 65 36.72 28.46 28.61
CA ASP A 65 36.57 28.80 30.03
C ASP A 65 35.14 28.50 30.51
N ALA A 66 35.02 28.24 31.84
CA ALA A 66 33.72 27.92 32.46
C ALA A 66 32.74 29.10 32.49
N GLU A 67 33.23 30.33 32.33
CA GLU A 67 32.41 31.53 32.26
C GLU A 67 31.78 31.75 30.88
N LEU A 68 32.11 30.89 29.89
CA LEU A 68 31.60 30.92 28.53
C LEU A 68 31.93 32.26 27.79
N THR A 69 33.11 32.79 28.03
CA THR A 69 33.53 34.08 27.44
C THR A 69 34.46 33.93 26.24
N LEU A 70 35.26 32.87 26.20
CA LEU A 70 36.26 32.60 25.17
C LEU A 70 35.82 31.47 24.23
N PRO A 71 35.31 31.73 23.02
CA PRO A 71 34.90 30.70 22.09
C PRO A 71 36.03 29.71 21.76
N ALA A 72 35.71 28.42 21.69
CA ALA A 72 36.61 27.34 21.29
C ALA A 72 36.24 26.79 19.91
N THR A 73 35.29 25.87 19.85
CA THR A 73 34.86 25.22 18.59
C THR A 73 33.35 25.04 18.60
N THR A 74 32.78 24.80 17.44
CA THR A 74 31.36 24.45 17.30
C THR A 74 31.22 22.93 17.16
N LEU A 75 30.33 22.32 17.95
CA LEU A 75 29.97 20.92 17.86
C LEU A 75 28.57 20.78 17.26
N GLY A 76 28.39 19.85 16.33
CA GLY A 76 27.09 19.57 15.70
C GLY A 76 26.30 18.45 16.37
N PRO A 77 25.02 18.27 15.99
CA PRO A 77 24.24 17.10 16.33
C PRO A 77 24.95 15.82 15.91
N ASN A 78 24.68 14.71 16.64
CA ASN A 78 25.31 13.40 16.41
C ASN A 78 26.82 13.36 16.65
N HIS A 79 27.37 14.39 17.29
CA HIS A 79 28.72 14.37 17.83
C HIS A 79 28.68 13.84 19.24
N LYS A 80 29.46 12.77 19.54
CA LYS A 80 29.51 12.19 20.87
C LYS A 80 30.05 13.23 21.86
N LEU A 81 29.21 13.64 22.82
CA LEU A 81 29.63 14.51 23.91
C LEU A 81 30.25 13.66 25.02
N ASP A 82 31.55 13.82 25.25
CA ASP A 82 32.25 13.19 26.35
C ASP A 82 32.34 14.19 27.53
N ILE A 83 31.30 14.18 28.37
CA ILE A 83 31.16 15.11 29.51
C ILE A 83 31.92 14.51 30.71
N LYS A 84 32.89 15.25 31.21
CA LYS A 84 33.72 14.88 32.33
C LYS A 84 33.12 15.29 33.69
N LEU A 85 32.68 16.55 33.79
CA LEU A 85 32.15 17.13 35.04
C LEU A 85 30.98 18.08 34.78
N LEU A 86 30.14 18.23 35.78
CA LEU A 86 29.15 19.30 35.91
C LEU A 86 29.70 20.29 36.97
N VAL A 87 29.95 21.52 36.55
CA VAL A 87 30.47 22.59 37.41
C VAL A 87 29.49 23.76 37.45
N ILE A 88 29.60 24.61 38.48
CA ILE A 88 28.82 25.84 38.60
C ILE A 88 29.77 26.99 38.42
N ASN A 89 29.52 27.85 37.43
CA ASN A 89 30.34 29.03 37.16
C ASN A 89 30.09 30.20 38.12
N GLU A 90 30.79 31.31 37.95
CA GLU A 90 30.65 32.48 38.83
C GLU A 90 29.28 33.16 38.78
N GLN A 91 28.57 32.96 37.64
CA GLN A 91 27.20 33.45 37.45
C GLN A 91 26.12 32.51 38.01
N ALA A 92 26.55 31.47 38.75
CA ALA A 92 25.67 30.41 39.28
C ALA A 92 24.92 29.62 38.17
N LYS A 93 25.55 29.45 37.02
CA LYS A 93 25.02 28.61 35.91
C LYS A 93 25.69 27.24 35.95
N PRO A 94 24.93 26.16 35.72
CA PRO A 94 25.49 24.83 35.50
C PRO A 94 26.18 24.76 34.13
N ILE A 95 27.39 24.25 34.09
CA ILE A 95 28.26 24.13 32.91
C ILE A 95 28.83 22.74 32.85
N PHE A 96 28.84 22.12 31.69
CA PHE A 96 29.56 20.88 31.41
C PHE A 96 31.01 21.17 31.04
N GLU A 97 31.96 20.54 31.73
CA GLU A 97 33.34 20.40 31.28
C GLU A 97 33.43 19.13 30.42
N LEU A 98 33.87 19.27 29.17
CA LEU A 98 34.11 18.19 28.26
C LEU A 98 35.47 17.54 28.45
N ALA A 99 35.66 16.33 27.97
CA ALA A 99 36.93 15.60 28.12
C ALA A 99 38.12 16.28 27.40
N ASP A 100 37.86 17.08 26.37
CA ASP A 100 38.85 17.87 25.65
C ASP A 100 39.23 19.20 26.36
N GLY A 101 38.66 19.48 27.53
CA GLY A 101 38.88 20.65 28.33
C GLY A 101 38.08 21.89 27.89
N THR A 102 37.14 21.73 26.96
CA THR A 102 36.21 22.82 26.61
C THR A 102 34.94 22.76 27.48
N TYR A 103 34.15 23.83 27.41
CA TYR A 103 32.99 24.04 28.27
C TYR A 103 31.73 24.30 27.43
N LEU A 104 30.60 23.87 27.96
CA LEU A 104 29.26 23.97 27.32
C LEU A 104 28.21 24.21 28.41
N GLU A 105 27.22 25.07 28.16
CA GLU A 105 26.10 25.28 29.08
C GLU A 105 25.33 23.98 29.31
N ALA A 106 25.10 23.61 30.57
CA ALA A 106 24.41 22.39 30.94
C ALA A 106 22.88 22.56 30.86
N ASN A 107 22.41 23.05 29.71
CA ASN A 107 21.04 23.41 29.43
C ASN A 107 20.33 22.28 28.65
N ARG A 108 19.12 21.89 29.07
CA ARG A 108 18.28 20.85 28.43
C ARG A 108 17.70 21.27 27.08
N GLU A 109 17.73 22.57 26.74
CA GLU A 109 17.39 23.06 25.42
C GLU A 109 18.55 22.91 24.40
N VAL A 110 19.76 22.66 24.91
CA VAL A 110 21.00 22.53 24.11
C VAL A 110 21.43 21.06 24.05
N VAL A 111 21.45 20.41 25.21
CA VAL A 111 21.86 19.01 25.38
C VAL A 111 20.64 18.19 25.78
N TYR A 112 20.47 17.04 25.15
CA TYR A 112 19.45 16.06 25.55
C TYR A 112 20.09 14.72 25.92
N GLU A 113 19.34 13.90 26.67
CA GLU A 113 19.69 12.52 26.94
C GLU A 113 19.18 11.66 25.80
N ASP A 114 20.08 11.09 25.02
CA ASP A 114 19.73 10.24 23.88
C ASP A 114 19.46 8.81 24.36
N ILE A 115 18.26 8.63 24.87
CA ILE A 115 17.79 7.40 25.50
C ILE A 115 16.43 6.97 24.90
N VAL A 116 15.99 5.77 25.24
CA VAL A 116 14.62 5.34 24.96
C VAL A 116 13.67 6.08 25.93
N LEU A 117 12.82 6.96 25.37
CA LEU A 117 11.89 7.79 26.14
C LEU A 117 10.69 7.00 26.64
N SER A 118 10.21 6.07 25.84
CA SER A 118 9.11 5.17 26.20
C SER A 118 9.18 3.88 25.38
N GLN A 119 8.66 2.80 25.98
CA GLN A 119 8.52 1.50 25.28
C GLN A 119 7.23 0.86 25.78
N VAL A 120 6.39 0.41 24.86
CA VAL A 120 5.08 -0.20 25.12
C VAL A 120 4.86 -1.40 24.20
N ASP A 121 4.01 -2.32 24.64
CA ASP A 121 3.57 -3.42 23.79
C ASP A 121 2.72 -2.89 22.64
N ALA A 122 2.82 -3.56 21.49
CA ALA A 122 2.06 -3.27 20.29
C ALA A 122 1.60 -4.57 19.63
N ASP A 123 0.53 -4.50 18.86
CA ASP A 123 0.04 -5.59 18.01
C ASP A 123 -0.39 -4.99 16.67
N LEU A 124 0.60 -4.73 15.83
CA LEU A 124 0.42 -4.00 14.58
C LEU A 124 1.08 -4.74 13.42
N PHE A 125 0.47 -4.63 12.23
CA PHE A 125 1.04 -5.15 11.00
C PHE A 125 1.48 -3.99 10.10
N PHE A 126 2.63 -4.20 9.46
CA PHE A 126 3.22 -3.27 8.51
C PHE A 126 3.69 -4.01 7.26
N TRP A 127 4.01 -3.23 6.24
CA TRP A 127 4.73 -3.64 5.05
C TRP A 127 6.09 -2.95 5.04
N THR A 128 7.13 -3.69 4.73
CA THR A 128 8.49 -3.14 4.67
C THR A 128 8.69 -2.26 3.45
N GLN A 129 9.42 -1.16 3.62
CA GLN A 129 9.90 -0.33 2.52
C GLN A 129 11.08 -0.98 1.78
N LYS A 130 11.62 -0.32 0.74
CA LYS A 130 12.73 -0.87 -0.07
C LYS A 130 14.01 -1.10 0.72
N GLN A 131 14.29 -0.21 1.62
CA GLN A 131 15.44 -0.29 2.52
C GLN A 131 14.91 -0.37 3.94
N VAL A 132 15.34 -1.36 4.67
CA VAL A 132 14.97 -1.56 6.07
C VAL A 132 16.25 -1.71 6.87
N THR A 133 16.51 -0.71 7.70
CA THR A 133 17.61 -0.78 8.66
C THR A 133 17.10 -1.45 9.93
N LEU A 134 17.77 -2.52 10.34
CA LEU A 134 17.45 -3.27 11.54
C LEU A 134 18.46 -2.94 12.63
N TYR A 135 17.98 -2.66 13.85
CA TYR A 135 18.79 -2.35 15.02
C TYR A 135 18.59 -3.41 16.11
N SER A 136 19.62 -3.65 16.91
CA SER A 136 19.52 -4.56 18.08
C SER A 136 18.60 -4.01 19.18
N GLU A 137 18.51 -2.70 19.31
CA GLU A 137 17.72 -1.94 20.29
C GLU A 137 17.09 -0.74 19.60
N PRO A 138 16.08 -0.06 20.19
CA PRO A 138 15.56 1.20 19.64
C PRO A 138 16.72 2.18 19.43
N TYR A 139 16.74 2.81 18.27
CA TYR A 139 17.89 3.61 17.89
C TYR A 139 18.09 4.83 18.79
N VAL A 140 19.27 4.90 19.37
CA VAL A 140 19.91 6.06 19.97
C VAL A 140 21.32 6.16 19.42
N LEU A 141 21.99 7.30 19.58
CA LEU A 141 23.36 7.49 19.07
C LEU A 141 24.30 6.40 19.60
N GLY A 142 24.91 5.67 18.70
CA GLY A 142 25.80 4.55 19.02
C GLY A 142 25.16 3.16 18.92
N THR A 143 23.84 3.06 18.75
CA THR A 143 23.16 1.79 18.49
C THR A 143 23.64 1.21 17.16
N LYS A 144 23.99 -0.07 17.16
CA LYS A 144 24.51 -0.75 15.98
C LYS A 144 23.39 -1.28 15.10
N ALA A 145 23.49 -1.04 13.82
CA ALA A 145 22.71 -1.75 12.82
C ALA A 145 23.16 -3.22 12.74
N ILE A 146 22.20 -4.11 12.56
CA ILE A 146 22.42 -5.55 12.36
C ILE A 146 21.89 -5.96 10.98
N PRO A 147 22.32 -7.12 10.41
CA PRO A 147 21.82 -7.58 9.13
C PRO A 147 20.30 -7.74 9.11
N SER A 148 19.63 -7.09 8.15
CA SER A 148 18.21 -7.17 7.98
C SER A 148 17.83 -8.38 7.11
N PRO A 149 16.95 -9.28 7.58
CA PRO A 149 16.42 -10.38 6.77
C PRO A 149 15.20 -9.97 5.94
N PHE A 150 14.74 -8.74 6.06
CA PHE A 150 13.51 -8.26 5.44
C PHE A 150 13.74 -7.84 3.99
N THR A 151 12.76 -8.16 3.14
CA THR A 151 12.75 -7.76 1.73
C THR A 151 11.65 -6.74 1.50
N PHE A 152 11.75 -5.97 0.41
CA PHE A 152 10.74 -5.00 0.03
C PHE A 152 9.34 -5.60 -0.11
N ALA A 153 8.34 -4.89 0.41
CA ALA A 153 6.92 -5.27 0.38
C ALA A 153 6.65 -6.63 1.05
N GLN A 154 7.31 -6.89 2.18
CA GLN A 154 7.04 -8.03 3.04
C GLN A 154 6.12 -7.59 4.18
N LYS A 155 5.05 -8.35 4.44
CA LYS A 155 4.19 -8.15 5.61
C LYS A 155 4.91 -8.62 6.85
N VAL A 156 4.94 -7.78 7.90
CA VAL A 156 5.66 -8.03 9.16
C VAL A 156 4.79 -7.64 10.36
N HIS A 157 5.06 -8.25 11.50
CA HIS A 157 4.34 -8.00 12.74
C HIS A 157 5.22 -7.22 13.74
N ALA A 158 4.67 -6.14 14.29
CA ALA A 158 5.28 -5.35 15.35
C ALA A 158 4.68 -5.72 16.71
N SER A 159 5.51 -6.21 17.63
CA SER A 159 5.11 -6.63 18.98
C SER A 159 5.36 -5.57 20.04
N GLN A 160 6.22 -4.60 19.78
CA GLN A 160 6.49 -3.47 20.66
C GLN A 160 6.73 -2.20 19.84
N MET A 161 6.51 -1.06 20.48
CA MET A 161 6.81 0.27 19.98
C MET A 161 7.68 0.99 21.00
N ALA A 162 8.73 1.67 20.54
CA ALA A 162 9.57 2.53 21.35
C ALA A 162 9.69 3.91 20.73
N GLN A 163 9.81 4.94 21.57
CA GLN A 163 10.05 6.31 21.16
C GLN A 163 11.42 6.76 21.66
N THR A 164 12.19 7.39 20.80
CA THR A 164 13.45 8.07 21.09
C THR A 164 13.42 9.49 20.53
N GLU A 165 14.43 10.29 20.75
CA GLU A 165 14.59 11.61 20.10
C GLU A 165 14.77 11.49 18.56
N HIS A 166 15.14 10.30 18.07
CA HIS A 166 15.32 10.02 16.64
C HIS A 166 14.05 9.50 15.96
N GLY A 167 12.93 9.37 16.67
CA GLY A 167 11.66 8.93 16.14
C GLY A 167 11.06 7.69 16.81
N ILE A 168 10.14 7.06 16.10
CA ILE A 168 9.42 5.87 16.56
C ILE A 168 10.05 4.63 15.94
N TYR A 169 10.26 3.60 16.74
CA TYR A 169 10.82 2.31 16.33
C TYR A 169 9.88 1.18 16.75
N TYR A 170 9.82 0.14 15.93
CA TYR A 170 9.00 -1.04 16.18
C TYR A 170 9.87 -2.29 16.25
N LEU A 171 9.60 -3.15 17.24
CA LEU A 171 10.21 -4.49 17.32
C LEU A 171 9.49 -5.42 16.34
N ILE A 172 10.17 -5.77 15.26
CA ILE A 172 9.60 -6.53 14.15
C ILE A 172 9.97 -8.01 14.25
N ASP A 173 8.94 -8.87 14.27
CA ASP A 173 9.05 -10.35 14.28
C ASP A 173 10.06 -10.89 15.32
N GLN A 174 10.25 -10.19 16.43
CA GLN A 174 11.27 -10.48 17.47
C GLN A 174 12.71 -10.50 16.92
N LYS A 175 12.97 -9.93 15.75
CA LYS A 175 14.30 -9.95 15.10
C LYS A 175 15.13 -8.70 15.39
N GLY A 176 14.46 -7.58 15.65
CA GLY A 176 15.09 -6.29 15.95
C GLY A 176 14.17 -5.11 15.70
N TRP A 177 14.71 -3.93 15.92
CA TRP A 177 13.98 -2.67 15.87
C TRP A 177 14.14 -2.00 14.51
N VAL A 178 13.04 -1.52 13.96
CA VAL A 178 12.95 -0.86 12.66
C VAL A 178 12.30 0.51 12.83
N SER A 179 12.86 1.52 12.18
CA SER A 179 12.26 2.86 12.15
C SER A 179 10.85 2.83 11.52
N GLN A 180 9.95 3.64 12.03
CA GLN A 180 8.64 3.84 11.43
C GLN A 180 8.73 4.28 9.97
N GLU A 181 9.77 5.00 9.58
CA GLU A 181 9.99 5.49 8.21
C GLU A 181 10.29 4.34 7.21
N ASP A 182 10.86 3.23 7.69
CA ASP A 182 11.14 2.04 6.88
C ASP A 182 9.93 1.11 6.75
N LEU A 183 8.77 1.50 7.30
CA LEU A 183 7.54 0.73 7.34
C LEU A 183 6.37 1.48 6.70
N SER A 184 5.45 0.73 6.10
CA SER A 184 4.19 1.24 5.55
C SER A 184 3.01 0.56 6.25
N ARG A 185 1.98 1.33 6.58
CA ARG A 185 0.69 0.79 7.06
C ARG A 185 -0.18 0.26 5.92
N PHE A 186 0.14 0.65 4.69
CA PHE A 186 -0.60 0.24 3.49
C PHE A 186 0.18 -0.84 2.74
N ASP A 187 -0.55 -1.77 2.16
CA ASP A 187 0.01 -2.79 1.26
C ASP A 187 0.72 -2.12 0.08
N ASN A 188 2.02 -2.29 0.00
CA ASN A 188 2.87 -1.73 -1.05
C ASN A 188 3.37 -2.78 -2.06
N ARG A 189 2.77 -3.99 -2.07
CA ARG A 189 3.13 -5.06 -3.03
C ARG A 189 2.89 -4.61 -4.47
N MET A 190 1.87 -3.78 -4.72
CA MET A 190 1.60 -3.28 -6.07
C MET A 190 2.70 -2.36 -6.59
N GLN A 191 3.38 -1.60 -5.71
CA GLN A 191 4.58 -0.86 -6.09
C GLN A 191 5.72 -1.81 -6.51
N LYS A 192 5.90 -2.91 -5.79
CA LYS A 192 6.89 -3.95 -6.16
C LYS A 192 6.55 -4.60 -7.51
N VAL A 193 5.26 -4.87 -7.77
CA VAL A 193 4.78 -5.35 -9.09
C VAL A 193 5.14 -4.34 -10.17
N GLN A 194 4.85 -3.04 -9.97
CA GLN A 194 5.17 -2.01 -10.95
C GLN A 194 6.67 -1.97 -11.30
N GLU A 195 7.52 -2.06 -10.31
CA GLU A 195 8.98 -2.06 -10.50
C GLU A 195 9.46 -3.31 -11.25
N MET A 196 8.94 -4.48 -10.87
CA MET A 196 9.24 -5.73 -11.54
C MET A 196 8.80 -5.69 -13.02
N LEU A 197 7.60 -5.19 -13.31
CA LEU A 197 7.10 -5.06 -14.68
C LEU A 197 7.99 -4.12 -15.53
N LEU A 198 8.37 -2.97 -14.97
CA LEU A 198 9.26 -2.02 -15.66
C LEU A 198 10.65 -2.60 -15.91
N GLN A 199 11.17 -3.38 -14.98
CA GLN A 199 12.50 -3.96 -15.07
C GLN A 199 12.56 -5.12 -16.06
N LYS A 200 11.57 -6.03 -16.04
CA LYS A 200 11.61 -7.28 -16.80
C LYS A 200 10.83 -7.23 -18.13
N TYR A 201 9.72 -6.50 -18.17
CA TYR A 201 8.72 -6.61 -19.23
C TYR A 201 8.40 -5.30 -19.94
N ASN A 202 9.19 -4.25 -19.75
CA ASN A 202 9.00 -2.96 -20.42
C ASN A 202 9.33 -3.05 -21.92
N ASN A 203 8.43 -3.65 -22.66
CA ASN A 203 8.52 -3.91 -24.09
C ASN A 203 7.26 -3.44 -24.81
N ALA A 204 7.42 -2.83 -25.99
CA ALA A 204 6.31 -2.34 -26.80
C ALA A 204 5.33 -3.43 -27.26
N ASN A 205 5.75 -4.71 -27.25
CA ASN A 205 4.90 -5.85 -27.61
C ASN A 205 3.99 -6.33 -26.48
N TYR A 206 4.13 -5.77 -25.27
CA TYR A 206 3.31 -6.09 -24.11
C TYR A 206 2.42 -4.91 -23.71
N SER A 207 1.19 -5.23 -23.34
CA SER A 207 0.27 -4.36 -22.64
C SER A 207 -0.23 -5.15 -21.42
N ILE A 208 0.18 -4.75 -20.22
CA ILE A 208 -0.09 -5.49 -18.98
C ILE A 208 -0.77 -4.54 -17.99
N PHE A 209 -1.83 -5.03 -17.35
CA PHE A 209 -2.50 -4.33 -16.27
C PHE A 209 -2.82 -5.29 -15.12
N VAL A 210 -2.48 -4.87 -13.91
CA VAL A 210 -2.71 -5.59 -12.66
C VAL A 210 -3.45 -4.68 -11.69
N LYS A 211 -4.46 -5.19 -10.99
CA LYS A 211 -5.21 -4.41 -10.00
C LYS A 211 -5.68 -5.32 -8.86
N GLN A 212 -5.32 -4.98 -7.63
CA GLN A 212 -5.91 -5.61 -6.45
C GLN A 212 -7.36 -5.16 -6.28
N LEU A 213 -8.26 -6.10 -6.01
CA LEU A 213 -9.70 -5.81 -5.97
C LEU A 213 -10.13 -5.16 -4.64
N ASP A 214 -9.42 -5.43 -3.55
CA ASP A 214 -9.74 -4.87 -2.23
C ASP A 214 -9.21 -3.45 -2.07
N THR A 215 -7.93 -3.23 -2.41
CA THR A 215 -7.25 -1.95 -2.22
C THR A 215 -7.43 -0.99 -3.39
N GLN A 216 -7.84 -1.50 -4.54
CA GLN A 216 -7.90 -0.81 -5.83
C GLN A 216 -6.53 -0.32 -6.34
N ALA A 217 -5.43 -0.69 -5.68
CA ALA A 217 -4.09 -0.39 -6.13
C ALA A 217 -3.79 -1.11 -7.44
N SER A 218 -3.12 -0.42 -8.37
CA SER A 218 -2.85 -0.97 -9.70
C SER A 218 -1.43 -0.71 -10.16
N ALA A 219 -0.95 -1.56 -11.07
CA ALA A 219 0.32 -1.46 -11.76
C ALA A 219 0.15 -1.84 -13.23
N GLY A 220 1.07 -1.44 -14.09
CA GLY A 220 1.02 -1.86 -15.48
C GLY A 220 2.10 -1.23 -16.35
N ILE A 221 2.24 -1.77 -17.54
CA ILE A 221 3.03 -1.22 -18.63
C ILE A 221 2.19 -1.20 -19.90
N ASN A 222 2.24 -0.11 -20.64
CA ASN A 222 1.46 0.08 -21.88
C ASN A 222 -0.03 -0.28 -21.70
N ALA A 223 -0.60 -0.12 -20.51
CA ALA A 223 -1.90 -0.66 -20.13
C ALA A 223 -3.07 -0.13 -20.99
N ASP A 224 -2.88 1.04 -21.61
CA ASP A 224 -3.85 1.69 -22.47
C ASP A 224 -3.56 1.48 -23.98
N LYS A 225 -2.49 0.72 -24.30
CA LYS A 225 -2.18 0.35 -25.68
C LYS A 225 -3.22 -0.65 -26.20
N GLU A 226 -3.88 -0.29 -27.27
CA GLU A 226 -4.85 -1.14 -27.96
C GLU A 226 -4.16 -2.19 -28.84
N MET A 227 -4.66 -3.42 -28.77
CA MET A 227 -4.27 -4.56 -29.61
C MET A 227 -5.53 -5.28 -30.08
N TYR A 228 -5.44 -6.05 -31.17
CA TYR A 228 -6.54 -6.88 -31.61
C TYR A 228 -6.83 -7.98 -30.59
N ALA A 229 -7.89 -7.80 -29.82
CA ALA A 229 -8.18 -8.57 -28.59
C ALA A 229 -8.74 -9.98 -28.86
N ALA A 230 -9.07 -10.31 -30.10
CA ALA A 230 -9.66 -11.59 -30.46
C ALA A 230 -10.87 -11.95 -29.58
N SER A 231 -10.82 -13.11 -28.91
CA SER A 231 -11.91 -13.59 -28.07
C SER A 231 -11.99 -12.94 -26.66
N ILE A 232 -11.08 -12.06 -26.28
CA ILE A 232 -11.25 -11.25 -25.06
C ILE A 232 -12.49 -10.35 -25.19
N ALA A 233 -12.83 -9.90 -26.40
CA ALA A 233 -13.99 -9.06 -26.62
C ALA A 233 -15.32 -9.74 -26.20
N LYS A 234 -15.36 -11.06 -26.09
CA LYS A 234 -16.51 -11.83 -25.59
C LYS A 234 -16.86 -11.61 -24.11
N LEU A 235 -15.98 -10.97 -23.35
CA LEU A 235 -16.28 -10.54 -21.97
C LEU A 235 -17.48 -9.59 -21.92
N ALA A 236 -17.63 -8.70 -22.92
CA ALA A 236 -18.75 -7.76 -22.96
C ALA A 236 -20.13 -8.42 -23.07
N PRO A 237 -20.40 -9.33 -24.04
CA PRO A 237 -21.66 -10.05 -24.07
C PRO A 237 -21.87 -10.96 -22.84
N LEU A 238 -20.81 -11.56 -22.28
CA LEU A 238 -20.93 -12.32 -21.03
C LEU A 238 -21.41 -11.41 -19.89
N TYR A 239 -20.81 -10.24 -19.70
CA TYR A 239 -21.22 -9.26 -18.69
C TYR A 239 -22.68 -8.82 -18.89
N SER A 240 -23.04 -8.44 -20.11
CA SER A 240 -24.39 -7.93 -20.44
C SER A 240 -25.48 -8.97 -20.17
N VAL A 241 -25.26 -10.24 -20.57
CA VAL A 241 -26.24 -11.30 -20.33
C VAL A 241 -26.33 -11.63 -18.83
N GLN A 242 -25.22 -11.68 -18.09
CA GLN A 242 -25.24 -11.88 -16.64
C GLN A 242 -26.04 -10.78 -15.93
N LYS A 243 -25.89 -9.52 -16.35
CA LYS A 243 -26.67 -8.41 -15.82
C LYS A 243 -28.16 -8.62 -16.05
N GLN A 244 -28.58 -9.03 -17.26
CA GLN A 244 -29.98 -9.32 -17.57
C GLN A 244 -30.54 -10.49 -16.75
N LEU A 245 -29.72 -11.51 -16.46
CA LEU A 245 -30.10 -12.60 -15.54
C LEU A 245 -30.36 -12.09 -14.14
N GLN A 246 -29.50 -11.21 -13.61
CA GLN A 246 -29.66 -10.59 -12.28
C GLN A 246 -30.89 -9.69 -12.22
N GLU A 247 -31.16 -8.94 -13.26
CA GLU A 247 -32.35 -8.07 -13.40
C GLU A 247 -33.63 -8.88 -13.71
N LYS A 248 -33.53 -10.21 -13.82
CA LYS A 248 -34.64 -11.13 -14.17
C LYS A 248 -35.32 -10.81 -15.51
N LYS A 249 -34.62 -10.11 -16.41
CA LYS A 249 -35.09 -9.86 -17.77
C LYS A 249 -34.99 -11.09 -18.67
N VAL A 250 -34.08 -11.97 -18.34
CA VAL A 250 -33.84 -13.24 -19.00
C VAL A 250 -33.65 -14.34 -17.95
N THR A 251 -33.90 -15.59 -18.31
CA THR A 251 -33.63 -16.76 -17.44
C THR A 251 -32.61 -17.67 -18.09
N GLU A 252 -31.84 -18.43 -17.29
CA GLU A 252 -30.87 -19.41 -17.79
C GLU A 252 -31.52 -20.54 -18.62
N ASN A 253 -32.80 -20.83 -18.37
CA ASN A 253 -33.55 -21.86 -19.07
C ASN A 253 -34.25 -21.35 -20.33
N LYS A 254 -34.16 -20.05 -20.65
CA LYS A 254 -34.66 -19.52 -21.92
C LYS A 254 -33.94 -20.19 -23.08
N PHE A 255 -34.70 -20.59 -24.11
CA PHE A 255 -34.15 -21.12 -25.35
C PHE A 255 -34.01 -20.08 -26.39
N LEU A 256 -32.90 -20.14 -27.14
CA LEU A 256 -32.57 -19.27 -28.27
C LEU A 256 -32.27 -20.17 -29.47
N ARG A 257 -32.88 -19.85 -30.61
CA ARG A 257 -32.80 -20.67 -31.80
C ARG A 257 -31.59 -20.32 -32.65
N TYR A 258 -30.79 -21.31 -33.06
CA TYR A 258 -29.69 -21.11 -33.98
C TYR A 258 -30.17 -21.04 -35.43
N ILE A 259 -30.42 -19.82 -35.91
CA ILE A 259 -30.77 -19.50 -37.28
C ILE A 259 -29.59 -18.88 -38.01
N ASP A 260 -29.59 -18.84 -39.32
CA ASP A 260 -28.49 -18.34 -40.13
C ASP A 260 -28.20 -16.87 -39.87
N ASP A 261 -29.22 -16.06 -39.67
CA ASP A 261 -29.11 -14.60 -39.39
C ASP A 261 -28.21 -14.25 -38.19
N VAL A 262 -28.02 -15.17 -37.24
CA VAL A 262 -27.14 -14.92 -36.06
C VAL A 262 -25.65 -14.85 -36.45
N ASN A 263 -25.30 -15.25 -37.65
CA ASN A 263 -23.93 -15.19 -38.16
C ASN A 263 -23.76 -14.06 -39.21
N HIS A 264 -24.70 -13.08 -39.27
CA HIS A 264 -24.73 -12.03 -40.28
C HIS A 264 -25.15 -10.68 -39.68
N PHE A 265 -24.52 -10.26 -38.61
CA PHE A 265 -24.73 -8.92 -38.03
C PHE A 265 -23.40 -8.26 -37.65
N TYR A 266 -23.37 -6.95 -37.48
CA TYR A 266 -22.16 -6.21 -37.14
C TYR A 266 -21.56 -6.71 -35.86
N GLY A 267 -20.32 -7.19 -35.89
CA GLY A 267 -19.59 -7.69 -34.74
C GLY A 267 -19.76 -9.18 -34.44
N ASP A 268 -20.43 -9.95 -35.33
CA ASP A 268 -20.46 -11.41 -35.23
C ASP A 268 -19.06 -12.01 -35.40
N TYR A 269 -18.89 -13.21 -34.92
CA TYR A 269 -17.67 -14.02 -35.03
C TYR A 269 -17.82 -15.02 -36.18
N ASP A 270 -16.73 -15.27 -36.91
CA ASP A 270 -16.70 -16.36 -37.90
C ASP A 270 -17.13 -17.69 -37.26
N PRO A 271 -18.23 -18.31 -37.68
CA PRO A 271 -18.70 -19.57 -37.11
C PRO A 271 -17.70 -20.71 -37.26
N SER A 272 -16.80 -20.67 -38.23
CA SER A 272 -15.79 -21.71 -38.47
C SER A 272 -14.69 -21.71 -37.39
N GLY A 273 -14.57 -20.62 -36.62
CA GLY A 273 -13.55 -20.46 -35.58
C GLY A 273 -13.79 -21.29 -34.32
N SER A 274 -13.32 -20.80 -33.16
CA SER A 274 -13.36 -21.52 -31.88
C SER A 274 -14.77 -21.95 -31.45
N GLY A 275 -14.85 -23.06 -30.73
CA GLY A 275 -16.08 -23.54 -30.10
C GLY A 275 -16.51 -24.93 -30.56
N LYS A 276 -17.52 -25.44 -29.86
CA LYS A 276 -18.05 -26.83 -30.01
C LYS A 276 -19.47 -26.87 -30.59
N ILE A 277 -20.18 -25.75 -30.67
CA ILE A 277 -21.50 -25.67 -31.30
C ILE A 277 -21.36 -25.86 -32.83
N SER A 278 -22.39 -26.38 -33.48
CA SER A 278 -22.42 -26.57 -34.94
C SER A 278 -21.93 -25.31 -35.69
N LYS A 279 -21.07 -25.51 -36.68
CA LYS A 279 -20.53 -24.42 -37.48
C LYS A 279 -21.50 -23.87 -38.56
N LYS A 280 -22.61 -24.59 -38.74
CA LYS A 280 -23.69 -24.18 -39.61
C LYS A 280 -25.00 -24.13 -38.83
N ALA A 281 -25.85 -23.17 -39.13
CA ALA A 281 -27.15 -23.03 -38.49
C ALA A 281 -27.95 -24.35 -38.61
N ASP A 282 -28.23 -24.94 -37.48
CA ASP A 282 -28.87 -26.23 -37.36
C ASP A 282 -30.37 -26.15 -37.00
N LYS A 283 -30.86 -24.96 -36.71
CA LYS A 283 -32.23 -24.65 -36.29
C LYS A 283 -32.61 -25.27 -34.95
N GLU A 284 -31.65 -25.73 -34.17
CA GLU A 284 -31.85 -26.22 -32.82
C GLU A 284 -32.00 -25.06 -31.82
N ASP A 285 -32.61 -25.37 -30.69
CA ASP A 285 -32.84 -24.43 -29.58
C ASP A 285 -31.82 -24.66 -28.47
N TYR A 286 -31.01 -23.67 -28.14
CA TYR A 286 -29.98 -23.74 -27.12
C TYR A 286 -30.38 -22.93 -25.88
N LYS A 287 -30.20 -23.52 -24.69
CA LYS A 287 -30.43 -22.80 -23.44
C LYS A 287 -29.38 -21.69 -23.24
N VAL A 288 -29.79 -20.55 -22.69
CA VAL A 288 -28.90 -19.45 -22.33
C VAL A 288 -27.73 -19.92 -21.47
N SER A 289 -27.97 -20.77 -20.46
CA SER A 289 -26.89 -21.33 -19.63
C SER A 289 -25.89 -22.18 -20.40
N THR A 290 -26.34 -22.94 -21.40
CA THR A 290 -25.45 -23.71 -22.29
C THR A 290 -24.59 -22.81 -23.16
N LEU A 291 -25.17 -21.75 -23.70
CA LEU A 291 -24.43 -20.75 -24.52
C LEU A 291 -23.41 -20.01 -23.69
N LEU A 292 -23.76 -19.54 -22.48
CA LEU A 292 -22.83 -18.88 -21.57
C LEU A 292 -21.63 -19.76 -21.21
N LYS A 293 -21.89 -21.06 -20.92
CA LYS A 293 -20.82 -22.04 -20.69
C LYS A 293 -19.93 -22.20 -21.92
N ALA A 294 -20.50 -22.32 -23.10
CA ALA A 294 -19.76 -22.50 -24.33
C ALA A 294 -18.84 -21.28 -24.63
N VAL A 295 -19.34 -20.06 -24.41
CA VAL A 295 -18.53 -18.84 -24.55
C VAL A 295 -17.40 -18.79 -23.54
N ALA A 296 -17.68 -19.05 -22.26
CA ALA A 296 -16.70 -18.95 -21.19
C ALA A 296 -15.66 -20.07 -21.27
N GLN A 297 -16.08 -21.33 -21.42
CA GLN A 297 -15.22 -22.50 -21.28
C GLN A 297 -14.52 -22.90 -22.59
N ASN A 298 -15.18 -22.73 -23.74
CA ASN A 298 -14.65 -23.16 -25.05
C ASN A 298 -14.34 -21.97 -25.98
N SER A 299 -14.57 -20.74 -25.50
CA SER A 299 -14.46 -19.54 -26.37
C SER A 299 -15.32 -19.62 -27.64
N ASP A 300 -16.52 -20.18 -27.55
CA ASP A 300 -17.38 -20.54 -28.69
C ASP A 300 -17.89 -19.31 -29.43
N ASN A 301 -17.59 -19.25 -30.75
CA ASN A 301 -17.97 -18.15 -31.63
C ASN A 301 -19.47 -18.14 -31.88
N VAL A 302 -20.05 -19.31 -32.20
CA VAL A 302 -21.47 -19.43 -32.49
C VAL A 302 -22.32 -19.11 -31.27
N ALA A 303 -21.95 -19.61 -30.10
CA ALA A 303 -22.63 -19.25 -28.86
C ALA A 303 -22.59 -17.74 -28.60
N THR A 304 -21.45 -17.09 -28.90
CA THR A 304 -21.32 -15.63 -28.79
C THR A 304 -22.27 -14.92 -29.75
N ASN A 305 -22.35 -15.37 -30.99
CA ASN A 305 -23.24 -14.82 -32.00
C ASN A 305 -24.72 -14.95 -31.61
N ILE A 306 -25.14 -16.12 -31.14
CA ILE A 306 -26.51 -16.32 -30.66
C ILE A 306 -26.85 -15.37 -29.50
N LEU A 307 -25.97 -15.27 -28.48
CA LEU A 307 -26.18 -14.34 -27.39
C LEU A 307 -26.17 -12.87 -27.85
N GLY A 308 -25.24 -12.52 -28.74
CA GLY A 308 -25.13 -11.17 -29.33
C GLY A 308 -26.41 -10.75 -30.08
N TYR A 309 -26.89 -11.64 -30.91
CA TYR A 309 -28.08 -11.39 -31.74
C TYR A 309 -29.34 -11.21 -30.88
N TYR A 310 -29.63 -12.12 -29.97
CA TYR A 310 -30.90 -12.16 -29.22
C TYR A 310 -30.89 -11.33 -27.92
N LEU A 311 -29.76 -11.23 -27.25
CA LEU A 311 -29.71 -10.67 -25.89
C LEU A 311 -28.85 -9.42 -25.76
N CYS A 312 -27.92 -9.19 -26.71
CA CYS A 312 -27.08 -7.99 -26.68
C CYS A 312 -27.47 -7.00 -27.81
N HIS A 313 -28.69 -7.11 -28.33
CA HIS A 313 -29.26 -6.21 -29.35
C HIS A 313 -28.33 -5.98 -30.54
N GLN A 314 -27.63 -7.05 -30.99
CA GLN A 314 -26.66 -6.97 -32.11
C GLN A 314 -25.60 -5.89 -31.89
N TYR A 315 -25.24 -5.67 -30.61
CA TYR A 315 -24.23 -4.69 -30.17
C TYR A 315 -24.56 -3.24 -30.56
N ASP A 316 -25.83 -2.86 -30.37
CA ASP A 316 -26.34 -1.53 -30.66
C ASP A 316 -25.66 -0.41 -29.84
N GLN A 317 -26.06 0.82 -30.10
CA GLN A 317 -25.49 2.00 -29.39
C GLN A 317 -25.69 1.95 -27.87
N ALA A 318 -26.78 1.35 -27.38
CA ALA A 318 -27.01 1.24 -25.95
C ALA A 318 -26.02 0.25 -25.30
N PHE A 319 -25.80 -0.91 -25.92
CA PHE A 319 -24.79 -1.87 -25.52
C PHE A 319 -23.38 -1.24 -25.52
N GLN A 320 -23.03 -0.56 -26.64
CA GLN A 320 -21.71 0.10 -26.75
C GLN A 320 -21.50 1.16 -25.68
N THR A 321 -22.52 1.96 -25.37
CA THR A 321 -22.46 3.02 -24.34
C THR A 321 -22.25 2.42 -22.96
N GLU A 322 -22.96 1.34 -22.64
CA GLU A 322 -22.82 0.64 -21.35
C GLU A 322 -21.41 0.06 -21.21
N ILE A 323 -20.94 -0.67 -22.20
CA ILE A 323 -19.61 -1.31 -22.12
C ILE A 323 -18.48 -0.27 -22.12
N LYS A 324 -18.64 0.84 -22.84
CA LYS A 324 -17.70 1.96 -22.80
C LYS A 324 -17.60 2.57 -21.40
N ALA A 325 -18.73 2.79 -20.74
CA ALA A 325 -18.75 3.33 -19.37
C ALA A 325 -18.05 2.39 -18.38
N LEU A 326 -18.14 1.09 -18.59
CA LEU A 326 -17.54 0.06 -17.76
C LEU A 326 -16.04 -0.11 -18.03
N SER A 327 -15.67 -0.25 -19.29
CA SER A 327 -14.29 -0.51 -19.73
C SER A 327 -13.38 0.72 -19.63
N GLY A 328 -13.98 1.92 -19.70
CA GLY A 328 -13.26 3.19 -19.81
C GLY A 328 -12.81 3.55 -21.23
N SER A 329 -13.09 2.71 -22.23
CA SER A 329 -12.74 2.94 -23.64
C SER A 329 -13.81 2.41 -24.58
N ASN A 330 -13.72 2.73 -25.88
CA ASN A 330 -14.61 2.18 -26.87
C ASN A 330 -14.43 0.66 -26.94
N TRP A 331 -15.56 -0.07 -27.03
CA TRP A 331 -15.58 -1.52 -27.16
C TRP A 331 -16.33 -1.90 -28.44
N ASP A 332 -15.60 -1.97 -29.53
CA ASP A 332 -16.12 -2.29 -30.85
C ASP A 332 -16.05 -3.83 -31.08
N MET A 333 -17.19 -4.47 -31.20
CA MET A 333 -17.28 -5.93 -31.34
C MET A 333 -16.83 -6.41 -32.73
N GLU A 334 -16.75 -5.54 -33.74
CA GLU A 334 -16.24 -5.85 -35.07
C GLU A 334 -14.73 -5.67 -35.15
N LYS A 335 -14.22 -4.49 -34.80
CA LYS A 335 -12.80 -4.17 -34.88
C LYS A 335 -11.98 -4.84 -33.82
N ARG A 336 -12.56 -5.00 -32.61
CA ARG A 336 -11.98 -5.70 -31.45
C ARG A 336 -10.60 -5.18 -31.03
N PHE A 337 -10.32 -3.88 -31.20
CA PHE A 337 -9.12 -3.26 -30.65
C PHE A 337 -9.41 -2.80 -29.23
N LEU A 338 -8.71 -3.40 -28.28
CA LEU A 338 -8.90 -3.19 -26.83
C LEU A 338 -7.56 -3.09 -26.14
N SER A 339 -7.54 -2.43 -24.99
CA SER A 339 -6.37 -2.39 -24.11
C SER A 339 -6.48 -3.40 -22.98
N SER A 340 -5.34 -3.75 -22.37
CA SER A 340 -5.32 -4.64 -21.21
C SER A 340 -6.10 -4.05 -20.02
N ARG A 341 -6.05 -2.73 -19.81
CA ARG A 341 -6.84 -2.04 -18.78
C ARG A 341 -8.34 -2.16 -19.05
N ALA A 342 -8.77 -1.91 -20.27
CA ALA A 342 -10.19 -2.00 -20.63
C ALA A 342 -10.74 -3.41 -20.39
N ALA A 343 -10.00 -4.43 -20.79
CA ALA A 343 -10.37 -5.82 -20.59
C ALA A 343 -10.41 -6.20 -19.08
N ALA A 344 -9.44 -5.72 -18.31
CA ALA A 344 -9.42 -5.91 -16.86
C ALA A 344 -10.64 -5.28 -16.16
N ASN A 345 -11.04 -4.08 -16.56
CA ASN A 345 -12.21 -3.41 -16.01
C ASN A 345 -13.50 -4.20 -16.24
N VAL A 346 -13.67 -4.79 -17.43
CA VAL A 346 -14.84 -5.64 -17.72
C VAL A 346 -14.79 -6.97 -16.94
N MET A 347 -13.61 -7.59 -16.81
CA MET A 347 -13.43 -8.80 -16.00
C MET A 347 -13.70 -8.53 -14.50
N GLU A 348 -13.23 -7.40 -13.96
CA GLU A 348 -13.53 -6.95 -12.60
C GLU A 348 -15.04 -6.77 -12.40
N ALA A 349 -15.75 -6.20 -13.37
CA ALA A 349 -17.19 -6.04 -13.28
C ALA A 349 -17.92 -7.38 -13.27
N ILE A 350 -17.49 -8.36 -14.07
CA ILE A 350 -18.00 -9.74 -14.03
C ILE A 350 -17.78 -10.38 -12.66
N TYR A 351 -16.60 -10.15 -12.05
CA TYR A 351 -16.31 -10.61 -10.70
C TYR A 351 -17.30 -10.03 -9.67
N TYR A 352 -17.57 -8.74 -9.72
CA TYR A 352 -18.51 -8.09 -8.78
C TYR A 352 -19.97 -8.43 -9.03
N GLN A 353 -20.34 -8.91 -10.21
CA GLN A 353 -21.66 -9.46 -10.46
C GLN A 353 -21.96 -10.71 -9.61
N LYS A 354 -20.92 -11.43 -9.15
CA LYS A 354 -21.08 -12.67 -8.34
C LYS A 354 -22.05 -13.69 -8.96
N GLY A 355 -22.13 -13.73 -10.30
CA GLY A 355 -22.99 -14.61 -11.05
C GLY A 355 -22.29 -15.90 -11.48
N HIS A 356 -22.99 -16.75 -12.27
CA HIS A 356 -22.45 -18.03 -12.71
C HIS A 356 -21.29 -17.91 -13.71
N ILE A 357 -21.19 -16.78 -14.43
CA ILE A 357 -20.16 -16.61 -15.46
C ILE A 357 -18.77 -16.71 -14.88
N ILE A 358 -18.51 -16.11 -13.70
CA ILE A 358 -17.19 -16.18 -13.08
C ILE A 358 -16.80 -17.63 -12.75
N SER A 359 -17.76 -18.47 -12.36
CA SER A 359 -17.52 -19.90 -12.11
C SER A 359 -17.29 -20.69 -13.40
N TYR A 360 -17.93 -20.29 -14.51
CA TYR A 360 -17.67 -20.92 -15.82
C TYR A 360 -16.28 -20.58 -16.34
N LEU A 361 -15.81 -19.35 -16.10
CA LEU A 361 -14.46 -18.91 -16.43
C LEU A 361 -13.37 -19.55 -15.55
N SER A 362 -13.74 -20.20 -14.44
CA SER A 362 -12.80 -20.92 -13.56
C SER A 362 -12.61 -22.40 -13.91
N ASN A 363 -13.17 -22.86 -15.04
CA ASN A 363 -13.03 -24.24 -15.52
C ASN A 363 -13.16 -24.25 -17.04
N THR A 364 -12.06 -23.98 -17.72
CA THR A 364 -12.01 -23.81 -19.18
C THR A 364 -11.12 -24.85 -19.85
N ASP A 365 -11.27 -25.03 -21.17
CA ASP A 365 -10.38 -25.86 -21.99
C ASP A 365 -8.91 -25.33 -22.01
N PHE A 366 -8.64 -24.17 -21.39
CA PHE A 366 -7.39 -23.44 -21.50
C PHE A 366 -6.60 -23.34 -20.19
N ASP A 367 -7.07 -23.98 -19.12
CA ASP A 367 -6.51 -23.85 -17.76
C ASP A 367 -5.05 -24.32 -17.63
N GLN A 368 -4.57 -25.14 -18.56
CA GLN A 368 -3.20 -25.69 -18.56
C GLN A 368 -2.19 -24.81 -19.34
N GLN A 369 -2.51 -23.56 -19.60
CA GLN A 369 -1.67 -22.63 -20.35
C GLN A 369 -1.88 -21.18 -19.89
N ARG A 370 -0.99 -20.29 -20.29
CA ARG A 370 -1.03 -18.84 -20.01
C ARG A 370 -1.10 -18.52 -18.51
N ILE A 371 -2.00 -17.63 -18.05
CA ILE A 371 -2.05 -17.17 -16.66
C ILE A 371 -2.28 -18.31 -15.68
N SER A 372 -3.21 -19.22 -15.97
CA SER A 372 -3.64 -20.26 -15.03
C SER A 372 -2.64 -21.40 -14.85
N LYS A 373 -1.67 -21.56 -15.78
CA LYS A 373 -0.80 -22.75 -15.90
C LYS A 373 -0.11 -23.15 -14.60
N ASN A 374 0.48 -22.21 -13.87
CA ASN A 374 1.29 -22.49 -12.68
C ASN A 374 0.70 -21.89 -11.40
N ILE A 375 -0.46 -21.23 -11.47
CA ILE A 375 -1.09 -20.58 -10.32
C ILE A 375 -1.77 -21.64 -9.44
N ALA A 376 -1.39 -21.68 -8.16
CA ALA A 376 -1.83 -22.72 -7.23
C ALA A 376 -3.24 -22.49 -6.65
N VAL A 377 -3.80 -21.29 -6.81
CA VAL A 377 -5.15 -20.91 -6.34
C VAL A 377 -6.14 -20.91 -7.51
N PRO A 378 -7.46 -20.88 -7.26
CA PRO A 378 -8.43 -20.78 -8.34
C PRO A 378 -8.19 -19.56 -9.22
N VAL A 379 -8.37 -19.73 -10.53
CA VAL A 379 -8.25 -18.68 -11.54
C VAL A 379 -9.49 -18.70 -12.42
N ALA A 380 -10.15 -17.56 -12.58
CA ALA A 380 -11.21 -17.37 -13.55
C ALA A 380 -10.65 -16.56 -14.70
N HIS A 381 -10.58 -17.12 -15.92
CA HIS A 381 -9.89 -16.43 -17.02
C HIS A 381 -10.58 -16.55 -18.38
N LYS A 382 -10.26 -15.62 -19.27
CA LYS A 382 -10.67 -15.61 -20.66
C LYS A 382 -9.49 -15.36 -21.55
N ILE A 383 -9.26 -16.26 -22.51
CA ILE A 383 -8.20 -16.14 -23.50
C ILE A 383 -8.65 -15.42 -24.77
N GLY A 384 -7.67 -14.80 -25.45
CA GLY A 384 -7.78 -14.29 -26.82
C GLY A 384 -6.61 -14.78 -27.66
N ASP A 385 -6.90 -15.29 -28.87
CA ASP A 385 -5.88 -15.85 -29.75
C ASP A 385 -6.28 -15.60 -31.19
N ALA A 386 -5.47 -14.86 -31.92
CA ALA A 386 -5.59 -14.67 -33.35
C ALA A 386 -4.33 -14.06 -33.93
N TYR A 387 -3.86 -14.54 -35.07
CA TYR A 387 -2.64 -14.07 -35.74
C TYR A 387 -1.44 -14.15 -34.79
N ASP A 388 -0.69 -13.06 -34.65
CA ASP A 388 0.43 -12.94 -33.71
C ASP A 388 0.00 -12.54 -32.29
N TYR A 389 -1.28 -12.22 -32.09
CA TYR A 389 -1.82 -11.76 -30.81
C TYR A 389 -2.22 -12.93 -29.90
N LYS A 390 -1.70 -12.94 -28.70
CA LYS A 390 -2.04 -13.90 -27.63
C LYS A 390 -2.31 -13.15 -26.35
N HIS A 391 -3.45 -13.41 -25.75
CA HIS A 391 -3.92 -12.66 -24.59
C HIS A 391 -4.50 -13.59 -23.54
N ASP A 392 -4.52 -13.10 -22.30
CA ASP A 392 -5.28 -13.70 -21.23
C ASP A 392 -5.67 -12.64 -20.20
N VAL A 393 -6.89 -12.69 -19.69
CA VAL A 393 -7.41 -11.80 -18.67
C VAL A 393 -8.02 -12.66 -17.57
N ALA A 394 -7.58 -12.49 -16.33
CA ALA A 394 -7.92 -13.37 -15.23
C ALA A 394 -8.25 -12.64 -13.92
N ILE A 395 -9.12 -13.24 -13.11
CA ILE A 395 -9.22 -13.04 -11.66
C ILE A 395 -8.47 -14.17 -10.99
N ILE A 396 -7.51 -13.82 -10.14
CA ILE A 396 -6.71 -14.76 -9.35
C ILE A 396 -7.16 -14.65 -7.90
N TYR A 397 -7.61 -15.78 -7.31
CA TYR A 397 -8.22 -15.84 -5.98
C TYR A 397 -7.17 -16.15 -4.89
N GLY A 398 -6.19 -15.24 -4.71
CA GLY A 398 -5.28 -15.29 -3.57
C GLY A 398 -5.93 -14.73 -2.29
N ASP A 399 -5.13 -14.55 -1.24
CA ASP A 399 -5.57 -13.90 0.01
C ASP A 399 -6.14 -12.50 -0.25
N THR A 400 -5.56 -11.79 -1.18
CA THR A 400 -6.07 -10.54 -1.74
C THR A 400 -6.34 -10.79 -3.23
N PRO A 401 -7.60 -10.99 -3.65
CA PRO A 401 -7.93 -11.23 -5.04
C PRO A 401 -7.50 -10.06 -5.94
N PHE A 402 -7.01 -10.40 -7.14
CA PHE A 402 -6.60 -9.39 -8.10
C PHE A 402 -6.95 -9.77 -9.53
N VAL A 403 -7.15 -8.77 -10.38
CA VAL A 403 -7.25 -8.94 -11.82
C VAL A 403 -5.88 -8.77 -12.46
N LEU A 404 -5.55 -9.69 -13.38
CA LEU A 404 -4.36 -9.64 -14.22
C LEU A 404 -4.79 -9.72 -15.69
N SER A 405 -4.42 -8.74 -16.47
CA SER A 405 -4.71 -8.67 -17.91
C SER A 405 -3.40 -8.54 -18.68
N ILE A 406 -3.12 -9.51 -19.54
CA ILE A 406 -1.90 -9.58 -20.34
C ILE A 406 -2.26 -9.66 -21.82
N PHE A 407 -1.91 -8.62 -22.56
CA PHE A 407 -2.04 -8.54 -24.00
C PHE A 407 -0.66 -8.56 -24.62
N THR A 408 -0.48 -9.36 -25.66
CA THR A 408 0.83 -9.52 -26.32
C THR A 408 0.71 -9.54 -27.83
N ASP A 409 1.75 -9.04 -28.49
CA ASP A 409 2.01 -9.15 -29.93
C ASP A 409 3.30 -9.94 -30.12
N LYS A 410 3.27 -11.02 -30.92
CA LYS A 410 4.41 -11.93 -31.21
C LYS A 410 5.04 -12.61 -29.99
N ALA A 411 4.26 -12.83 -28.91
CA ALA A 411 4.69 -13.58 -27.75
C ALA A 411 4.16 -15.02 -27.75
N THR A 412 4.70 -15.85 -26.89
CA THR A 412 4.28 -17.22 -26.64
C THR A 412 3.31 -17.32 -25.46
N TYR A 413 2.67 -18.46 -25.30
CA TYR A 413 1.87 -18.75 -24.09
C TYR A 413 2.74 -18.80 -22.84
N ASP A 414 3.99 -19.28 -22.98
CA ASP A 414 4.94 -19.36 -21.87
C ASP A 414 5.42 -17.96 -21.43
N ASP A 415 5.50 -16.97 -22.33
CA ASP A 415 5.77 -15.59 -21.94
C ASP A 415 4.64 -15.05 -21.05
N ILE A 416 3.38 -15.31 -21.39
CA ILE A 416 2.23 -14.95 -20.55
C ILE A 416 2.29 -15.64 -19.20
N THR A 417 2.66 -16.93 -19.19
CA THR A 417 2.84 -17.71 -17.95
C THR A 417 3.95 -17.10 -17.08
N ALA A 418 5.10 -16.76 -17.66
CA ALA A 418 6.22 -16.17 -16.91
C ALA A 418 5.83 -14.80 -16.27
N ILE A 419 5.10 -13.96 -17.01
CA ILE A 419 4.59 -12.70 -16.46
C ILE A 419 3.62 -12.97 -15.29
N ALA A 420 2.71 -13.93 -15.45
CA ALA A 420 1.74 -14.29 -14.43
C ALA A 420 2.41 -14.86 -13.18
N ASP A 421 3.41 -15.73 -13.35
CA ASP A 421 4.17 -16.32 -12.24
C ASP A 421 4.91 -15.24 -11.42
N ASP A 422 5.58 -14.30 -12.10
CA ASP A 422 6.27 -13.19 -11.44
C ASP A 422 5.33 -12.26 -10.67
N VAL A 423 4.17 -11.93 -11.24
CA VAL A 423 3.13 -11.11 -10.56
C VAL A 423 2.56 -11.88 -9.37
N TYR A 424 2.20 -13.14 -9.55
CA TYR A 424 1.65 -13.99 -8.50
C TYR A 424 2.63 -14.21 -7.35
N ALA A 425 3.92 -14.38 -7.64
CA ALA A 425 4.95 -14.54 -6.62
C ALA A 425 5.04 -13.34 -5.65
N ILE A 426 4.65 -12.14 -6.11
CA ILE A 426 4.63 -10.92 -5.29
C ILE A 426 3.29 -10.77 -4.53
N LEU A 427 2.16 -11.15 -5.16
CA LEU A 427 0.81 -10.85 -4.63
C LEU A 427 0.18 -11.99 -3.83
N LYS A 428 0.72 -13.21 -3.91
CA LYS A 428 0.27 -14.38 -3.14
C LYS A 428 0.42 -14.21 -1.64
#